data_73cf8ba218b7ecebeb4bf5e8bbc14554
#
_entry.id   73cf8ba218b7ecebeb4bf5e8bbc14554
#
_cell.length_a   1.000
_cell.length_b   1.000
_cell.length_c   1.000
_cell.angle_alpha   90.00
_cell.angle_beta   90.00
_cell.angle_gamma   90.00
#
_symmetry.space_group_name_H-M   'P 1'
#
loop_
_entity.id
_entity.type
_entity.pdbx_description
1 polymer ?
#
loop_
_entity_poly.entity_id
_entity_poly.type
_entity_poly.pdbx_seq_one_letter_code
_entity_poly.pdbx_strand_id
1 'polypeptide(L)'
;MTYRCRWCESSDLMRAYHDEEWGVPLHDDNKIFEFMVLDAFQAGLSWSTIINKRKNFEKAFEGFIPEIVAEFDEDRMQMLMMDAGIIRNQLKIRATVNNAKQFLRIQKEYGSFDKYIWQFTGHKTIYNHLPDESHFQAKSKESDTMSKALLKEGFKFVGSTICYAFMQAAGMVNDHVKACFLYNKG
;
A
#
# COMPACT_ATOMS: atom_id res chain seq x y z
N MET A 1 -27.26 1.45 13.32
CA MET A 1 -26.35 2.36 12.61
C MET A 1 -24.97 1.71 12.63
N THR A 2 -24.34 1.49 11.47
CA THR A 2 -22.97 0.97 11.38
C THR A 2 -22.00 2.12 11.66
N TYR A 3 -21.18 2.02 12.70
CA TYR A 3 -20.19 3.04 13.02
C TYR A 3 -18.85 2.70 12.37
N ARG A 4 -18.27 3.64 11.65
CA ARG A 4 -16.97 3.53 10.93
C ARG A 4 -15.95 4.51 11.49
N CYS A 5 -14.68 4.33 11.13
CA CYS A 5 -13.68 5.37 11.31
C CYS A 5 -14.06 6.61 10.48
N ARG A 6 -13.93 7.80 11.05
CA ARG A 6 -14.42 9.05 10.42
C ARG A 6 -13.73 9.38 9.10
N TRP A 7 -12.47 9.01 8.97
CA TRP A 7 -11.67 9.31 7.78
C TRP A 7 -12.29 8.74 6.49
N CYS A 8 -13.02 7.63 6.56
CA CYS A 8 -13.61 6.99 5.39
C CYS A 8 -14.97 7.59 4.97
N GLU A 9 -15.56 8.48 5.76
CA GLU A 9 -16.90 9.00 5.51
C GLU A 9 -17.01 10.04 4.38
N SER A 10 -15.87 10.37 3.75
CA SER A 10 -15.79 11.40 2.70
C SER A 10 -16.39 10.98 1.35
N SER A 11 -16.50 9.69 1.05
CA SER A 11 -17.08 9.16 -0.19
C SER A 11 -17.44 7.68 -0.08
N ASP A 12 -18.28 7.19 -1.04
CA ASP A 12 -18.61 5.77 -1.13
C ASP A 12 -17.38 4.89 -1.38
N LEU A 13 -16.43 5.36 -2.20
CA LEU A 13 -15.19 4.65 -2.47
C LEU A 13 -14.32 4.51 -1.22
N MET A 14 -14.26 5.57 -0.40
CA MET A 14 -13.52 5.52 0.86
C MET A 14 -14.18 4.58 1.87
N ARG A 15 -15.52 4.57 1.94
CA ARG A 15 -16.27 3.62 2.78
C ARG A 15 -16.08 2.19 2.33
N ALA A 16 -16.16 1.90 1.03
CA ALA A 16 -15.92 0.57 0.48
C ALA A 16 -14.50 0.08 0.81
N TYR A 17 -13.48 0.91 0.58
CA TYR A 17 -12.11 0.59 0.93
C TYR A 17 -11.94 0.28 2.42
N HIS A 18 -12.53 1.10 3.31
CA HIS A 18 -12.50 0.88 4.76
C HIS A 18 -13.18 -0.44 5.15
N ASP A 19 -14.35 -0.73 4.58
CA ASP A 19 -15.17 -1.87 4.98
C ASP A 19 -14.65 -3.21 4.45
N GLU A 20 -13.96 -3.19 3.30
CA GLU A 20 -13.64 -4.40 2.53
C GLU A 20 -12.13 -4.70 2.45
N GLU A 21 -11.27 -3.68 2.62
CA GLU A 21 -9.83 -3.84 2.36
C GLU A 21 -8.96 -3.40 3.54
N TRP A 22 -9.17 -2.20 4.09
CA TRP A 22 -8.30 -1.64 5.12
C TRP A 22 -8.31 -2.45 6.41
N GLY A 23 -7.13 -2.90 6.84
CA GLY A 23 -6.98 -3.76 8.03
C GLY A 23 -7.32 -5.24 7.77
N VAL A 24 -7.66 -5.63 6.55
CA VAL A 24 -7.92 -7.02 6.17
C VAL A 24 -6.62 -7.70 5.74
N PRO A 25 -6.22 -8.84 6.35
CA PRO A 25 -4.98 -9.54 5.98
C PRO A 25 -4.93 -9.89 4.49
N LEU A 26 -3.86 -9.45 3.83
CA LEU A 26 -3.65 -9.60 2.40
C LEU A 26 -2.43 -10.48 2.13
N HIS A 27 -2.62 -11.56 1.36
CA HIS A 27 -1.61 -12.57 1.05
C HIS A 27 -1.43 -12.83 -0.45
N ASP A 28 -2.07 -12.03 -1.30
CA ASP A 28 -1.90 -12.10 -2.77
C ASP A 28 -0.79 -11.14 -3.20
N ASP A 29 0.26 -11.66 -3.82
CA ASP A 29 1.44 -10.88 -4.21
C ASP A 29 1.12 -9.73 -5.17
N ASN A 30 0.20 -9.92 -6.14
CA ASN A 30 -0.18 -8.85 -7.06
C ASN A 30 -0.93 -7.72 -6.35
N LYS A 31 -1.81 -8.07 -5.41
CA LYS A 31 -2.50 -7.08 -4.57
C LYS A 31 -1.56 -6.39 -3.59
N ILE A 32 -0.58 -7.09 -3.05
CA ILE A 32 0.49 -6.50 -2.24
C ILE A 32 1.26 -5.47 -3.07
N PHE A 33 1.62 -5.81 -4.31
CA PHE A 33 2.31 -4.87 -5.20
C PHE A 33 1.43 -3.67 -5.56
N GLU A 34 0.13 -3.87 -5.83
CA GLU A 34 -0.84 -2.77 -6.04
C GLU A 34 -0.79 -1.77 -4.88
N PHE A 35 -0.95 -2.22 -3.63
CA PHE A 35 -0.93 -1.32 -2.48
C PHE A 35 0.42 -0.65 -2.27
N MET A 36 1.53 -1.35 -2.48
CA MET A 36 2.87 -0.72 -2.43
C MET A 36 3.00 0.43 -3.43
N VAL A 37 2.46 0.28 -4.65
CA VAL A 37 2.46 1.33 -5.67
C VAL A 37 1.56 2.49 -5.25
N LEU A 38 0.31 2.21 -4.84
CA LEU A 38 -0.66 3.23 -4.47
C LEU A 38 -0.18 4.05 -3.26
N ASP A 39 0.36 3.40 -2.22
CA ASP A 39 0.91 4.08 -1.03
C ASP A 39 2.14 4.93 -1.37
N ALA A 40 3.02 4.46 -2.27
CA ALA A 40 4.13 5.26 -2.76
C ALA A 40 3.64 6.52 -3.51
N PHE A 41 2.57 6.40 -4.31
CA PHE A 41 1.96 7.54 -4.98
C PHE A 41 1.21 8.47 -4.02
N GLN A 42 0.71 7.97 -2.90
CA GLN A 42 0.07 8.78 -1.87
C GLN A 42 1.03 9.76 -1.21
N ALA A 43 2.33 9.50 -1.15
CA ALA A 43 3.29 10.37 -0.49
C ALA A 43 3.12 11.84 -0.91
N GLY A 44 2.77 12.70 0.06
CA GLY A 44 2.46 14.12 -0.16
C GLY A 44 1.04 14.41 -0.66
N LEU A 45 0.16 13.41 -0.74
CA LEU A 45 -1.23 13.52 -1.19
C LEU A 45 -2.19 12.87 -0.19
N SER A 46 -3.50 13.10 -0.36
CA SER A 46 -4.53 12.39 0.41
C SER A 46 -4.82 11.01 -0.18
N TRP A 47 -5.20 10.04 0.67
CA TRP A 47 -5.66 8.73 0.20
C TRP A 47 -6.90 8.84 -0.70
N SER A 48 -7.80 9.78 -0.39
CA SER A 48 -8.96 10.05 -1.25
C SER A 48 -8.56 10.41 -2.69
N THR A 49 -7.46 11.16 -2.88
CA THR A 49 -6.93 11.46 -4.21
C THR A 49 -6.49 10.19 -4.94
N ILE A 50 -5.85 9.26 -4.25
CA ILE A 50 -5.35 8.01 -4.82
C ILE A 50 -6.50 7.06 -5.14
N ILE A 51 -7.41 6.84 -4.19
CA ILE A 51 -8.52 5.89 -4.37
C ILE A 51 -9.44 6.29 -5.53
N ASN A 52 -9.67 7.60 -5.72
CA ASN A 52 -10.44 8.11 -6.86
C ASN A 52 -9.77 7.87 -8.22
N LYS A 53 -8.45 7.69 -8.24
CA LYS A 53 -7.66 7.40 -9.45
C LYS A 53 -7.29 5.92 -9.59
N ARG A 54 -7.63 5.07 -8.63
CA ARG A 54 -7.20 3.67 -8.55
C ARG A 54 -7.43 2.88 -9.83
N LYS A 55 -8.63 3.00 -10.44
CA LYS A 55 -8.94 2.33 -11.71
C LYS A 55 -8.08 2.81 -12.88
N ASN A 56 -7.68 4.08 -12.88
CA ASN A 56 -6.77 4.60 -13.88
C ASN A 56 -5.34 4.12 -13.65
N PHE A 57 -4.91 4.05 -12.38
CA PHE A 57 -3.63 3.43 -12.02
C PHE A 57 -3.58 1.96 -12.43
N GLU A 58 -4.65 1.20 -12.17
CA GLU A 58 -4.75 -0.21 -12.58
C GLU A 58 -4.55 -0.38 -14.09
N LYS A 59 -5.21 0.45 -14.91
CA LYS A 59 -5.01 0.45 -16.38
C LYS A 59 -3.60 0.88 -16.77
N ALA A 60 -3.09 1.94 -16.18
CA ALA A 60 -1.79 2.53 -16.50
C ALA A 60 -0.63 1.57 -16.20
N PHE A 61 -0.75 0.80 -15.11
CA PHE A 61 0.24 -0.17 -14.64
C PHE A 61 -0.16 -1.63 -14.91
N GLU A 62 -0.95 -1.87 -15.98
CA GLU A 62 -1.27 -3.21 -16.50
C GLU A 62 -1.77 -4.17 -15.42
N GLY A 63 -2.76 -3.73 -14.62
CA GLY A 63 -3.32 -4.50 -13.52
C GLY A 63 -2.39 -4.73 -12.34
N PHE A 64 -1.33 -3.93 -12.23
CA PHE A 64 -0.27 -4.07 -11.22
C PHE A 64 0.42 -5.44 -11.24
N ILE A 65 0.57 -6.03 -12.44
CA ILE A 65 1.31 -7.28 -12.62
C ILE A 65 2.82 -6.96 -12.58
N PRO A 66 3.56 -7.38 -11.54
CA PRO A 66 4.96 -6.96 -11.37
C PRO A 66 5.86 -7.35 -12.55
N GLU A 67 5.62 -8.50 -13.17
CA GLU A 67 6.37 -8.99 -14.32
C GLU A 67 6.22 -8.06 -15.53
N ILE A 68 5.02 -7.50 -15.75
CA ILE A 68 4.78 -6.57 -16.85
C ILE A 68 5.36 -5.20 -16.53
N VAL A 69 5.12 -4.70 -15.30
CA VAL A 69 5.61 -3.38 -14.88
C VAL A 69 7.14 -3.31 -14.86
N ALA A 70 7.81 -4.41 -14.51
CA ALA A 70 9.28 -4.48 -14.51
C ALA A 70 9.90 -4.29 -15.89
N GLU A 71 9.16 -4.59 -16.98
CA GLU A 71 9.60 -4.47 -18.37
C GLU A 71 9.28 -3.09 -19.00
N PHE A 72 8.67 -2.16 -18.26
CA PHE A 72 8.41 -0.83 -18.79
C PHE A 72 9.71 -0.11 -19.14
N ASP A 73 9.83 0.26 -20.41
CA ASP A 73 10.93 1.03 -20.95
C ASP A 73 10.72 2.54 -20.78
N GLU A 74 11.67 3.33 -21.30
CA GLU A 74 11.61 4.79 -21.21
C GLU A 74 10.40 5.36 -21.96
N ASP A 75 10.06 4.81 -23.13
CA ASP A 75 8.93 5.27 -23.93
C ASP A 75 7.61 5.02 -23.18
N ARG A 76 7.44 3.86 -22.56
CA ARG A 76 6.27 3.56 -21.72
C ARG A 76 6.19 4.50 -20.51
N MET A 77 7.30 4.77 -19.84
CA MET A 77 7.32 5.71 -18.72
C MET A 77 6.99 7.15 -19.13
N GLN A 78 7.43 7.59 -20.31
CA GLN A 78 7.05 8.90 -20.86
C GLN A 78 5.55 8.97 -21.21
N MET A 79 4.97 7.90 -21.75
CA MET A 79 3.52 7.83 -21.97
C MET A 79 2.74 7.99 -20.65
N LEU A 80 3.19 7.35 -19.57
CA LEU A 80 2.59 7.51 -18.22
C LEU A 80 2.68 8.96 -17.73
N MET A 81 3.73 9.70 -18.05
CA MET A 81 3.85 11.13 -17.73
C MET A 81 2.82 12.00 -18.46
N MET A 82 2.27 11.52 -19.57
CA MET A 82 1.20 12.21 -20.32
C MET A 82 -0.20 11.81 -19.88
N ASP A 83 -0.33 10.75 -19.08
CA ASP A 83 -1.64 10.26 -18.60
C ASP A 83 -2.19 11.12 -17.45
N ALA A 84 -3.20 11.95 -17.75
CA ALA A 84 -3.89 12.77 -16.75
C ALA A 84 -4.75 11.94 -15.76
N GLY A 85 -4.98 10.67 -16.06
CA GLY A 85 -5.73 9.75 -15.18
C GLY A 85 -4.97 9.38 -13.91
N ILE A 86 -3.64 9.45 -13.93
CA ILE A 86 -2.77 9.13 -12.79
C ILE A 86 -2.07 10.38 -12.22
N ILE A 87 -1.28 10.19 -11.17
CA ILE A 87 -0.38 11.24 -10.66
C ILE A 87 0.89 11.26 -11.52
N ARG A 88 1.06 12.32 -12.32
CA ARG A 88 2.17 12.50 -13.23
C ARG A 88 3.44 12.95 -12.48
N ASN A 89 4.10 12.00 -11.83
CA ASN A 89 5.35 12.22 -11.10
C ASN A 89 6.41 11.25 -11.61
N GLN A 90 7.40 11.77 -12.36
CA GLN A 90 8.44 10.98 -12.99
C GLN A 90 9.23 10.11 -12.01
N LEU A 91 9.57 10.65 -10.83
CA LEU A 91 10.32 9.90 -9.82
C LEU A 91 9.53 8.70 -9.30
N LYS A 92 8.21 8.88 -9.07
CA LYS A 92 7.34 7.80 -8.59
C LYS A 92 7.10 6.75 -9.68
N ILE A 93 6.91 7.15 -10.94
CA ILE A 93 6.78 6.23 -12.08
C ILE A 93 8.05 5.38 -12.22
N ARG A 94 9.22 5.99 -12.24
CA ARG A 94 10.52 5.29 -12.31
C ARG A 94 10.74 4.38 -11.10
N ALA A 95 10.36 4.84 -9.92
CA ALA A 95 10.44 4.05 -8.70
C ALA A 95 9.53 2.82 -8.76
N THR A 96 8.34 2.92 -9.35
CA THR A 96 7.43 1.78 -9.51
C THR A 96 8.06 0.69 -10.38
N VAL A 97 8.67 1.05 -11.49
CA VAL A 97 9.38 0.09 -12.37
C VAL A 97 10.58 -0.54 -11.64
N ASN A 98 11.37 0.26 -10.93
CA ASN A 98 12.46 -0.26 -10.10
C ASN A 98 11.92 -1.22 -9.02
N ASN A 99 10.87 -0.83 -8.33
CA ASN A 99 10.30 -1.64 -7.25
C ASN A 99 9.72 -2.97 -7.77
N ALA A 100 9.13 -2.99 -8.97
CA ALA A 100 8.69 -4.22 -9.61
C ALA A 100 9.87 -5.21 -9.82
N LYS A 101 11.02 -4.72 -10.28
CA LYS A 101 12.23 -5.54 -10.44
C LYS A 101 12.72 -6.12 -9.10
N GLN A 102 12.75 -5.30 -8.04
CA GLN A 102 13.14 -5.76 -6.71
C GLN A 102 12.11 -6.74 -6.13
N PHE A 103 10.82 -6.50 -6.37
CA PHE A 103 9.72 -7.36 -5.96
C PHE A 103 9.88 -8.79 -6.53
N LEU A 104 10.11 -8.90 -7.84
CA LEU A 104 10.35 -10.17 -8.52
C LEU A 104 11.61 -10.88 -8.01
N ARG A 105 12.67 -10.14 -7.71
CA ARG A 105 13.88 -10.71 -7.12
C ARG A 105 13.60 -11.33 -5.76
N ILE A 106 12.85 -10.63 -4.91
CA ILE A 106 12.45 -11.15 -3.59
C ILE A 106 11.53 -12.35 -3.71
N GLN A 107 10.54 -12.32 -4.62
CA GLN A 107 9.70 -13.50 -4.89
C GLN A 107 10.52 -14.72 -5.21
N LYS A 108 11.54 -14.56 -6.08
CA LYS A 108 12.44 -15.66 -6.45
C LYS A 108 13.27 -16.20 -5.27
N GLU A 109 13.72 -15.28 -4.39
CA GLU A 109 14.57 -15.62 -3.24
C GLU A 109 13.78 -16.29 -2.10
N TYR A 110 12.59 -15.77 -1.79
CA TYR A 110 11.78 -16.20 -0.63
C TYR A 110 10.60 -17.11 -1.00
N GLY A 111 10.34 -17.31 -2.30
CA GLY A 111 9.22 -18.12 -2.83
C GLY A 111 7.92 -17.33 -3.01
N SER A 112 7.74 -16.20 -2.31
CA SER A 112 6.71 -15.18 -2.53
C SER A 112 7.10 -13.87 -1.85
N PHE A 113 6.55 -12.74 -2.31
CA PHE A 113 6.74 -11.48 -1.62
C PHE A 113 5.95 -11.44 -0.31
N ASP A 114 4.80 -12.09 -0.25
CA ASP A 114 4.00 -12.30 0.95
C ASP A 114 4.83 -12.86 2.12
N LYS A 115 5.57 -13.94 1.90
CA LYS A 115 6.45 -14.51 2.94
C LYS A 115 7.49 -13.53 3.44
N TYR A 116 8.06 -12.74 2.53
CA TYR A 116 9.06 -11.74 2.89
C TYR A 116 8.46 -10.59 3.68
N ILE A 117 7.32 -10.04 3.24
CA ILE A 117 6.80 -8.82 3.85
C ILE A 117 6.15 -9.09 5.22
N TRP A 118 5.44 -10.19 5.38
CA TRP A 118 4.78 -10.52 6.63
C TRP A 118 5.71 -10.89 7.79
N GLN A 119 6.99 -11.19 7.52
CA GLN A 119 7.96 -11.44 8.60
C GLN A 119 8.10 -10.25 9.56
N PHE A 120 7.88 -9.01 9.09
CA PHE A 120 8.02 -7.81 9.90
C PHE A 120 6.97 -7.67 11.00
N THR A 121 5.89 -8.43 10.94
CA THR A 121 4.87 -8.54 12.00
C THR A 121 4.78 -9.95 12.61
N GLY A 122 5.80 -10.79 12.36
CA GLY A 122 5.81 -12.18 12.82
C GLY A 122 4.71 -13.03 12.21
N HIS A 123 4.34 -12.74 10.95
CA HIS A 123 3.29 -13.40 10.17
C HIS A 123 1.90 -13.32 10.82
N LYS A 124 1.62 -12.24 11.53
CA LYS A 124 0.33 -12.00 12.21
C LYS A 124 -0.05 -10.53 12.12
N THR A 125 -1.35 -10.27 12.12
CA THR A 125 -1.87 -8.90 12.28
C THR A 125 -1.61 -8.39 13.69
N ILE A 126 -1.09 -7.17 13.79
CA ILE A 126 -0.94 -6.44 15.06
C ILE A 126 -2.22 -5.63 15.29
N TYR A 127 -2.92 -5.89 16.38
CA TYR A 127 -4.11 -5.14 16.79
C TYR A 127 -3.69 -4.04 17.77
N ASN A 128 -3.77 -2.78 17.34
CA ASN A 128 -3.34 -1.64 18.16
C ASN A 128 -4.38 -1.20 19.18
N HIS A 129 -5.62 -1.71 19.10
CA HIS A 129 -6.72 -1.46 20.05
C HIS A 129 -6.95 0.03 20.33
N LEU A 130 -6.95 0.84 19.29
CA LEU A 130 -7.05 2.29 19.40
C LEU A 130 -8.39 2.73 19.99
N PRO A 131 -8.40 3.57 21.03
CA PRO A 131 -9.65 4.06 21.63
C PRO A 131 -10.41 4.99 20.67
N ASP A 132 -9.72 5.82 19.92
CA ASP A 132 -10.23 6.75 18.92
C ASP A 132 -9.12 7.18 17.92
N GLU A 133 -9.49 7.99 16.92
CA GLU A 133 -8.60 8.40 15.82
C GLU A 133 -7.47 9.36 16.23
N SER A 134 -7.55 10.00 17.39
CA SER A 134 -6.46 10.85 17.89
C SER A 134 -5.21 10.04 18.24
N HIS A 135 -5.35 8.72 18.35
CA HIS A 135 -4.28 7.77 18.64
C HIS A 135 -3.67 7.14 17.39
N PHE A 136 -4.09 7.54 16.18
CA PHE A 136 -3.45 7.06 14.95
C PHE A 136 -1.97 7.41 14.93
N GLN A 137 -1.16 6.43 14.58
CA GLN A 137 0.28 6.57 14.47
C GLN A 137 0.70 6.77 13.01
N ALA A 138 1.71 7.60 12.80
CA ALA A 138 2.29 7.77 11.47
C ALA A 138 3.32 6.67 11.12
N LYS A 139 3.83 5.96 12.12
CA LYS A 139 4.85 4.90 12.00
C LYS A 139 4.94 4.07 13.28
N SER A 140 5.55 2.90 13.18
CA SER A 140 5.82 2.01 14.29
C SER A 140 7.26 1.47 14.21
N LYS A 141 7.68 0.70 15.20
CA LYS A 141 8.97 -0.02 15.18
C LYS A 141 9.05 -1.02 14.03
N GLU A 142 7.95 -1.68 13.72
CA GLU A 142 7.81 -2.64 12.63
C GLU A 142 7.95 -1.94 11.28
N SER A 143 7.26 -0.78 11.08
CA SER A 143 7.39 0.00 9.86
C SER A 143 8.78 0.61 9.67
N ASP A 144 9.46 1.00 10.77
CA ASP A 144 10.87 1.43 10.73
C ASP A 144 11.80 0.30 10.27
N THR A 145 11.56 -0.92 10.76
CA THR A 145 12.35 -2.11 10.41
C THR A 145 12.09 -2.52 8.96
N MET A 146 10.82 -2.56 8.55
CA MET A 146 10.39 -2.84 7.17
C MET A 146 11.01 -1.84 6.20
N SER A 147 10.92 -0.54 6.51
CA SER A 147 11.49 0.52 5.69
C SER A 147 12.98 0.35 5.46
N LYS A 148 13.74 0.10 6.54
CA LYS A 148 15.20 -0.13 6.45
C LYS A 148 15.53 -1.35 5.58
N ALA A 149 14.78 -2.44 5.74
CA ALA A 149 14.97 -3.66 4.96
C ALA A 149 14.65 -3.42 3.47
N LEU A 150 13.50 -2.83 3.15
CA LEU A 150 13.12 -2.54 1.77
C LEU A 150 14.11 -1.58 1.08
N LEU A 151 14.58 -0.54 1.79
CA LEU A 151 15.60 0.37 1.27
C LEU A 151 16.90 -0.37 0.96
N LYS A 152 17.34 -1.29 1.83
CA LYS A 152 18.52 -2.13 1.62
C LYS A 152 18.35 -3.04 0.40
N GLU A 153 17.14 -3.55 0.16
CA GLU A 153 16.79 -4.33 -1.04
C GLU A 153 16.66 -3.48 -2.31
N GLY A 154 16.85 -2.15 -2.22
CA GLY A 154 16.87 -1.25 -3.37
C GLY A 154 15.49 -0.66 -3.75
N PHE A 155 14.46 -0.87 -2.93
CA PHE A 155 13.16 -0.22 -3.12
C PHE A 155 13.26 1.30 -2.93
N LYS A 156 12.35 2.02 -3.58
CA LYS A 156 12.21 3.47 -3.51
C LYS A 156 10.80 3.83 -3.00
N PHE A 157 10.66 5.00 -2.39
CA PHE A 157 9.40 5.46 -1.78
C PHE A 157 8.83 4.49 -0.75
N VAL A 158 9.70 3.93 0.08
CA VAL A 158 9.37 2.99 1.15
C VAL A 158 9.84 3.53 2.51
N GLY A 159 9.69 4.83 2.75
CA GLY A 159 9.94 5.43 4.07
C GLY A 159 8.99 4.87 5.13
N SER A 160 9.36 4.95 6.41
CA SER A 160 8.61 4.32 7.51
C SER A 160 7.13 4.70 7.54
N THR A 161 6.78 5.96 7.26
CA THR A 161 5.37 6.42 7.19
C THR A 161 4.61 5.75 6.05
N ILE A 162 5.25 5.59 4.87
CA ILE A 162 4.66 4.89 3.72
C ILE A 162 4.52 3.40 4.03
N CYS A 163 5.54 2.79 4.65
CA CYS A 163 5.46 1.40 5.11
C CYS A 163 4.34 1.19 6.11
N TYR A 164 4.11 2.14 7.04
CA TYR A 164 3.02 2.02 8.00
C TYR A 164 1.64 2.10 7.31
N ALA A 165 1.45 3.02 6.37
CA ALA A 165 0.23 3.08 5.57
C ALA A 165 -0.01 1.78 4.79
N PHE A 166 1.04 1.23 4.18
CA PHE A 166 0.98 -0.08 3.54
C PHE A 166 0.61 -1.21 4.53
N MET A 167 1.18 -1.21 5.75
CA MET A 167 0.83 -2.20 6.78
C MET A 167 -0.65 -2.13 7.16
N GLN A 168 -1.23 -0.93 7.22
CA GLN A 168 -2.66 -0.73 7.42
C GLN A 168 -3.47 -1.26 6.23
N ALA A 169 -3.07 -0.91 5.00
CA ALA A 169 -3.74 -1.34 3.77
C ALA A 169 -3.71 -2.87 3.59
N ALA A 170 -2.58 -3.51 3.93
CA ALA A 170 -2.38 -4.96 3.82
C ALA A 170 -2.86 -5.76 5.04
N GLY A 171 -3.48 -5.12 6.03
CA GLY A 171 -3.96 -5.78 7.24
C GLY A 171 -2.86 -6.35 8.14
N MET A 172 -1.61 -5.91 7.96
CA MET A 172 -0.50 -6.25 8.85
C MET A 172 -0.65 -5.58 10.22
N VAL A 173 -1.33 -4.43 10.25
CA VAL A 173 -1.84 -3.79 11.47
C VAL A 173 -3.33 -3.53 11.33
N ASN A 174 -4.07 -3.66 12.43
CA ASN A 174 -5.48 -3.31 12.51
C ASN A 174 -5.60 -2.08 13.42
N ASP A 175 -5.92 -0.95 12.80
CA ASP A 175 -6.06 0.35 13.45
C ASP A 175 -7.52 0.83 13.50
N HIS A 176 -8.48 -0.09 13.29
CA HIS A 176 -9.89 0.25 13.53
C HIS A 176 -10.10 0.68 14.97
N VAL A 177 -10.70 1.86 15.16
CA VAL A 177 -10.96 2.40 16.50
C VAL A 177 -12.06 1.65 17.21
N LYS A 178 -12.08 1.68 18.54
CA LYS A 178 -13.00 0.94 19.41
C LYS A 178 -14.48 1.06 19.01
N ALA A 179 -14.89 2.21 18.53
CA ALA A 179 -16.28 2.42 18.10
C ALA A 179 -16.58 1.82 16.71
N CYS A 180 -15.57 1.48 15.91
CA CYS A 180 -15.74 0.95 14.55
C CYS A 180 -16.28 -0.49 14.60
N PHE A 181 -17.20 -0.79 13.69
CA PHE A 181 -17.78 -2.15 13.59
C PHE A 181 -16.77 -3.23 13.17
N LEU A 182 -15.61 -2.83 12.63
CA LEU A 182 -14.49 -3.70 12.28
C LEU A 182 -13.43 -3.82 13.39
N TYR A 183 -13.62 -3.14 14.50
CA TYR A 183 -12.73 -3.29 15.65
C TYR A 183 -12.61 -4.76 16.06
N ASN A 184 -11.40 -5.30 16.12
CA ASN A 184 -11.10 -6.71 16.43
C ASN A 184 -11.71 -7.76 15.47
N LYS A 185 -12.06 -7.37 14.25
CA LYS A 185 -12.44 -8.30 13.20
C LYS A 185 -11.26 -8.50 12.25
N GLY A 186 -10.85 -9.76 12.10
CA GLY A 186 -9.77 -10.20 11.22
C GLY A 186 -9.54 -11.67 11.42
#